data_b7a1a7c7b4afa0d72835db8d662b4bb0
#
_entry.id   b7a1a7c7b4afa0d72835db8d662b4bb0
#
_cell.length_a   1.000
_cell.length_b   1.000
_cell.length_c   1.000
_cell.angle_alpha   90.00
_cell.angle_beta   90.00
_cell.angle_gamma   90.00
#
_symmetry.space_group_name_H-M   'P 1'
#
loop_
_entity.id
_entity.type
_entity.pdbx_description
1 polymer ?
#
loop_
_entity_poly.entity_id
_entity_poly.type
_entity_poly.pdbx_seq_one_letter_code
_entity_poly.pdbx_strand_id
1 'polypeptide(L)'
;MLICPVCKKKLIKENKTFRCENNHSFDCAKQGYVNLSRKQTKNHGDNALMVKARTDFLEKDYYDFMRQYVKGKANGSIYLDAGCGQGYYTKEIGANFEHSYGIDLSKEAILHASKQDKHTQYIVGSLFDMPFLDESIDCVTSIFVPLGQDEIYRILKENGY
;
A
#
# COMPACT_ATOMS: atom_id res chain seq x y z
N MET A 1 -2.57 -6.68 -11.36
CA MET A 1 -1.41 -5.95 -10.88
C MET A 1 -0.68 -6.61 -9.73
N LEU A 2 -1.39 -7.17 -8.76
CA LEU A 2 -0.75 -7.92 -7.69
C LEU A 2 -0.20 -9.26 -8.20
N ILE A 3 0.97 -9.64 -7.64
CA ILE A 3 1.60 -10.94 -7.87
C ILE A 3 1.71 -11.74 -6.58
N CYS A 4 1.73 -13.06 -6.75
CA CYS A 4 1.88 -14.01 -5.66
C CYS A 4 3.27 -13.86 -5.02
N PRO A 5 3.38 -13.62 -3.71
CA PRO A 5 4.68 -13.52 -3.05
C PRO A 5 5.49 -14.82 -3.09
N VAL A 6 4.83 -15.97 -3.30
CA VAL A 6 5.48 -17.29 -3.33
C VAL A 6 6.05 -17.63 -4.70
N CYS A 7 5.26 -17.49 -5.77
CA CYS A 7 5.62 -17.95 -7.11
C CYS A 7 5.66 -16.84 -8.17
N LYS A 8 5.45 -15.59 -7.79
CA LYS A 8 5.47 -14.38 -8.65
C LYS A 8 4.45 -14.36 -9.79
N LYS A 9 3.55 -15.34 -9.86
CA LYS A 9 2.44 -15.35 -10.82
C LYS A 9 1.35 -14.36 -10.43
N LYS A 10 0.60 -13.87 -11.42
CA LYS A 10 -0.48 -12.90 -11.21
C LYS A 10 -1.49 -13.40 -10.17
N LEU A 11 -1.93 -12.51 -9.30
CA LEU A 11 -3.04 -12.74 -8.38
C LEU A 11 -4.34 -12.21 -8.98
N ILE A 12 -5.38 -13.02 -8.93
CA ILE A 12 -6.74 -12.64 -9.32
C ILE A 12 -7.59 -12.61 -8.06
N LYS A 13 -8.34 -11.53 -7.88
CA LYS A 13 -9.24 -11.37 -6.75
C LYS A 13 -10.59 -12.02 -7.06
N GLU A 14 -10.95 -13.02 -6.29
CA GLU A 14 -12.23 -13.72 -6.33
C GLU A 14 -12.95 -13.48 -4.99
N ASN A 15 -13.96 -12.63 -4.98
CA ASN A 15 -14.65 -12.19 -3.77
C ASN A 15 -13.67 -11.55 -2.74
N LYS A 16 -13.36 -12.27 -1.68
CA LYS A 16 -12.46 -11.82 -0.59
C LYS A 16 -11.14 -12.58 -0.56
N THR A 17 -10.77 -13.28 -1.62
CA THR A 17 -9.55 -14.10 -1.69
C THR A 17 -8.79 -13.75 -2.97
N PHE A 18 -7.48 -13.54 -2.83
CA PHE A 18 -6.56 -13.46 -3.96
C PHE A 18 -5.98 -14.85 -4.25
N ARG A 19 -6.04 -15.30 -5.52
CA ARG A 19 -5.51 -16.60 -5.96
C ARG A 19 -4.58 -16.46 -7.14
N CYS A 20 -3.57 -17.33 -7.24
CA CYS A 20 -2.75 -17.46 -8.42
C CYS A 20 -3.00 -18.82 -9.12
N GLU A 21 -2.49 -18.96 -10.34
CA GLU A 21 -2.62 -20.21 -11.13
C GLU A 21 -1.99 -21.44 -10.46
N ASN A 22 -1.03 -21.25 -9.56
CA ASN A 22 -0.42 -22.32 -8.76
C ASN A 22 -1.17 -22.61 -7.45
N ASN A 23 -2.44 -22.19 -7.34
CA ASN A 23 -3.33 -22.42 -6.21
C ASN A 23 -2.88 -21.81 -4.86
N HIS A 24 -1.89 -20.90 -4.84
CA HIS A 24 -1.67 -20.12 -3.63
C HIS A 24 -2.82 -19.15 -3.42
N SER A 25 -3.33 -19.09 -2.20
CA SER A 25 -4.48 -18.25 -1.86
C SER A 25 -4.20 -17.37 -0.64
N PHE A 26 -4.71 -16.14 -0.66
CA PHE A 26 -4.54 -15.12 0.36
C PHE A 26 -5.87 -14.44 0.63
N ASP A 27 -6.43 -14.70 1.81
CA ASP A 27 -7.72 -14.13 2.19
C ASP A 27 -7.57 -12.68 2.64
N CYS A 28 -8.52 -11.86 2.20
CA CYS A 28 -8.65 -10.52 2.73
C CYS A 28 -9.23 -10.58 4.14
N ALA A 29 -8.69 -9.78 5.03
CA ALA A 29 -9.28 -9.55 6.34
C ALA A 29 -10.70 -8.95 6.22
N LYS A 30 -11.47 -9.01 7.30
CA LYS A 30 -12.82 -8.40 7.37
C LYS A 30 -12.82 -6.93 6.92
N GLN A 31 -11.74 -6.19 7.19
CA GLN A 31 -11.59 -4.78 6.83
C GLN A 31 -11.20 -4.55 5.36
N GLY A 32 -10.83 -5.60 4.62
CA GLY A 32 -10.54 -5.55 3.18
C GLY A 32 -9.05 -5.58 2.81
N TYR A 33 -8.11 -5.46 3.77
CA TYR A 33 -6.69 -5.60 3.47
C TYR A 33 -6.28 -7.07 3.27
N VAL A 34 -5.17 -7.28 2.57
CA VAL A 34 -4.56 -8.61 2.39
C VAL A 34 -3.15 -8.64 2.95
N ASN A 35 -2.74 -9.77 3.52
CA ASN A 35 -1.35 -9.97 3.96
C ASN A 35 -0.58 -10.76 2.90
N LEU A 36 0.36 -10.10 2.24
CA LEU A 36 1.25 -10.69 1.24
C LEU A 36 2.73 -10.71 1.72
N SER A 37 2.97 -10.48 3.00
CA SER A 37 4.32 -10.58 3.58
C SER A 37 4.80 -12.03 3.59
N ARG A 38 6.02 -12.28 3.07
CA ARG A 38 6.65 -13.62 3.10
C ARG A 38 7.22 -14.01 4.46
N LYS A 39 7.51 -13.04 5.31
CA LYS A 39 8.07 -13.26 6.65
C LYS A 39 7.03 -12.92 7.71
N GLN A 40 6.65 -13.92 8.49
CA GLN A 40 5.97 -13.67 9.77
C GLN A 40 7.01 -13.14 10.78
N THR A 41 7.25 -11.86 10.74
CA THR A 41 8.16 -11.24 11.71
C THR A 41 7.33 -10.65 12.85
N LYS A 42 7.60 -11.10 14.05
CA LYS A 42 6.82 -10.79 15.26
C LYS A 42 6.80 -9.31 15.65
N ASN A 43 7.64 -8.43 15.08
CA ASN A 43 7.75 -7.00 15.48
C ASN A 43 8.32 -6.13 14.36
N HIS A 44 7.63 -5.99 13.22
CA HIS A 44 8.04 -5.05 12.21
C HIS A 44 6.95 -4.01 11.95
N GLY A 45 7.40 -2.74 11.94
CA GLY A 45 6.56 -1.58 11.76
C GLY A 45 5.98 -1.03 13.08
N ASP A 46 5.17 -0.02 12.95
CA ASP A 46 4.54 0.67 14.08
C ASP A 46 3.57 -0.27 14.83
N ASN A 47 3.67 -0.27 16.15
CA ASN A 47 2.68 -0.91 17.01
C ASN A 47 1.43 -0.02 17.18
N ALA A 48 0.38 -0.54 17.83
CA ALA A 48 -0.88 0.15 18.00
C ALA A 48 -0.76 1.54 18.69
N LEU A 49 0.15 1.68 19.67
CA LEU A 49 0.38 2.96 20.35
C LEU A 49 1.06 3.97 19.43
N MET A 50 2.03 3.55 18.64
CA MET A 50 2.71 4.40 17.65
C MET A 50 1.75 4.83 16.55
N VAL A 51 0.92 3.90 16.03
CA VAL A 51 -0.13 4.21 15.04
C VAL A 51 -1.10 5.24 15.61
N LYS A 52 -1.55 5.06 16.86
CA LYS A 52 -2.45 6.02 17.51
C LYS A 52 -1.81 7.39 17.65
N ALA A 53 -0.59 7.48 18.20
CA ALA A 53 0.11 8.74 18.42
C ALA A 53 0.35 9.49 17.09
N ARG A 54 0.74 8.77 16.04
CA ARG A 54 0.91 9.33 14.69
C ARG A 54 -0.41 9.81 14.10
N THR A 55 -1.48 9.05 14.27
CA THR A 55 -2.83 9.45 13.83
C THR A 55 -3.28 10.73 14.54
N ASP A 56 -3.22 10.75 15.88
CA ASP A 56 -3.59 11.90 16.69
C ASP A 56 -2.80 13.18 16.31
N PHE A 57 -1.54 13.02 15.86
CA PHE A 57 -0.71 14.12 15.40
C PHE A 57 -1.09 14.60 13.98
N LEU A 58 -1.25 13.66 13.03
CA LEU A 58 -1.54 13.99 11.64
C LEU A 58 -2.96 14.55 11.46
N GLU A 59 -3.93 14.10 12.27
CA GLU A 59 -5.31 14.63 12.28
C GLU A 59 -5.42 16.09 12.75
N LYS A 60 -4.33 16.66 13.29
CA LYS A 60 -4.24 18.11 13.58
C LYS A 60 -3.88 18.96 12.36
N ASP A 61 -3.83 18.35 11.18
CA ASP A 61 -3.60 18.97 9.88
C ASP A 61 -2.29 19.75 9.73
N TYR A 62 -1.30 19.53 10.61
CA TYR A 62 0.02 20.16 10.48
C TYR A 62 0.74 19.84 9.16
N TYR A 63 0.41 18.70 8.55
CA TYR A 63 0.96 18.23 7.27
C TYR A 63 -0.02 18.31 6.11
N ASP A 64 -1.18 18.96 6.28
CA ASP A 64 -2.17 19.07 5.21
C ASP A 64 -1.63 19.80 3.98
N PHE A 65 -0.82 20.85 4.17
CA PHE A 65 -0.19 21.57 3.06
C PHE A 65 0.65 20.63 2.17
N MET A 66 1.41 19.71 2.78
CA MET A 66 2.20 18.74 2.04
C MET A 66 1.32 17.69 1.35
N ARG A 67 0.28 17.21 2.04
CA ARG A 67 -0.70 16.27 1.49
C ARG A 67 -1.39 16.85 0.25
N GLN A 68 -1.85 18.09 0.32
CA GLN A 68 -2.48 18.78 -0.82
C GLN A 68 -1.48 19.04 -1.95
N TYR A 69 -0.25 19.42 -1.64
CA TYR A 69 0.78 19.61 -2.66
C TYR A 69 1.07 18.32 -3.42
N VAL A 70 1.28 17.20 -2.72
CA VAL A 70 1.54 15.90 -3.36
C VAL A 70 0.32 15.45 -4.16
N LYS A 71 -0.90 15.60 -3.60
CA LYS A 71 -2.16 15.30 -4.31
C LYS A 71 -2.28 16.07 -5.63
N GLY A 72 -1.90 17.35 -5.64
CA GLY A 72 -1.94 18.19 -6.85
C GLY A 72 -0.89 17.82 -7.91
N LYS A 73 0.13 17.05 -7.55
CA LYS A 73 1.16 16.54 -8.49
C LYS A 73 0.86 15.13 -8.97
N ALA A 74 0.16 14.35 -8.16
CA ALA A 74 -0.13 12.96 -8.45
C ALA A 74 -1.19 12.83 -9.55
N ASN A 75 -0.88 12.07 -10.60
CA ASN A 75 -1.79 11.80 -11.72
C ASN A 75 -1.57 10.38 -12.27
N GLY A 76 -2.47 9.93 -13.15
CA GLY A 76 -2.46 8.60 -13.73
C GLY A 76 -3.70 7.79 -13.34
N SER A 77 -3.72 6.51 -13.70
CA SER A 77 -4.84 5.60 -13.39
C SER A 77 -4.55 4.74 -12.16
N ILE A 78 -3.28 4.44 -11.90
CA ILE A 78 -2.87 3.46 -10.88
C ILE A 78 -1.85 4.08 -9.93
N TYR A 79 -2.23 4.15 -8.68
CA TYR A 79 -1.46 4.76 -7.60
C TYR A 79 -0.99 3.74 -6.57
N LEU A 80 0.22 3.91 -6.07
CA LEU A 80 0.77 3.18 -4.93
C LEU A 80 1.37 4.13 -3.91
N ASP A 81 0.94 4.00 -2.66
CA ASP A 81 1.60 4.61 -1.51
C ASP A 81 2.51 3.56 -0.84
N ALA A 82 3.82 3.70 -1.05
CA ALA A 82 4.84 2.80 -0.54
C ALA A 82 5.29 3.22 0.86
N GLY A 83 4.87 2.48 1.88
CA GLY A 83 5.00 2.84 3.29
C GLY A 83 3.85 3.71 3.77
N CYS A 84 2.63 3.32 3.40
CA CYS A 84 1.41 4.11 3.59
C CYS A 84 1.02 4.36 5.05
N GLY A 85 1.60 3.63 6.01
CA GLY A 85 1.26 3.72 7.42
C GLY A 85 -0.25 3.57 7.65
N GLN A 86 -0.83 4.50 8.42
CA GLN A 86 -2.27 4.53 8.72
C GLN A 86 -3.14 5.16 7.62
N GLY A 87 -2.57 5.47 6.43
CA GLY A 87 -3.32 5.89 5.25
C GLY A 87 -3.63 7.39 5.16
N TYR A 88 -2.95 8.23 5.94
CA TYR A 88 -3.19 9.68 5.96
C TYR A 88 -3.03 10.35 4.58
N TYR A 89 -1.96 10.00 3.86
CA TYR A 89 -1.74 10.48 2.50
C TYR A 89 -2.52 9.65 1.48
N THR A 90 -2.50 8.33 1.64
CA THR A 90 -3.06 7.36 0.70
C THR A 90 -4.52 7.64 0.36
N LYS A 91 -5.35 7.85 1.37
CA LYS A 91 -6.79 8.08 1.23
C LYS A 91 -7.09 9.32 0.36
N GLU A 92 -6.39 10.43 0.62
CA GLU A 92 -6.62 11.69 -0.08
C GLU A 92 -6.07 11.69 -1.51
N ILE A 93 -4.85 11.14 -1.70
CA ILE A 93 -4.21 11.09 -3.01
C ILE A 93 -4.88 10.02 -3.87
N GLY A 94 -5.07 8.82 -3.31
CA GLY A 94 -5.62 7.67 -4.01
C GLY A 94 -7.06 7.86 -4.50
N ALA A 95 -7.84 8.76 -3.86
CA ALA A 95 -9.21 9.05 -4.28
C ALA A 95 -9.32 9.60 -5.73
N ASN A 96 -8.24 10.13 -6.29
CA ASN A 96 -8.21 10.66 -7.66
C ASN A 96 -7.83 9.57 -8.70
N PHE A 97 -7.50 8.36 -8.28
CA PHE A 97 -7.05 7.28 -9.15
C PHE A 97 -8.14 6.20 -9.32
N GLU A 98 -8.16 5.56 -10.48
CA GLU A 98 -9.05 4.43 -10.73
C GLU A 98 -8.71 3.23 -9.83
N HIS A 99 -7.41 3.00 -9.62
CA HIS A 99 -6.89 1.97 -8.74
C HIS A 99 -5.89 2.57 -7.75
N SER A 100 -6.15 2.39 -6.48
CA SER A 100 -5.30 2.83 -5.38
C SER A 100 -4.81 1.66 -4.55
N TYR A 101 -3.51 1.66 -4.23
CA TYR A 101 -2.85 0.67 -3.38
C TYR A 101 -2.07 1.36 -2.28
N GLY A 102 -2.09 0.75 -1.08
CA GLY A 102 -1.23 1.14 0.03
C GLY A 102 -0.51 -0.08 0.59
N ILE A 103 0.80 -0.01 0.73
CA ILE A 103 1.61 -1.11 1.29
C ILE A 103 2.40 -0.64 2.51
N ASP A 104 2.38 -1.43 3.57
CA ASP A 104 3.18 -1.21 4.78
C ASP A 104 3.47 -2.54 5.50
N LEU A 105 4.57 -2.60 6.25
CA LEU A 105 4.90 -3.77 7.09
C LEU A 105 4.04 -3.85 8.36
N SER A 106 3.58 -2.69 8.87
CA SER A 106 2.77 -2.61 10.08
C SER A 106 1.34 -3.07 9.81
N LYS A 107 1.01 -4.27 10.28
CA LYS A 107 -0.35 -4.78 10.25
C LYS A 107 -1.34 -3.87 10.98
N GLU A 108 -0.89 -3.24 12.08
CA GLU A 108 -1.73 -2.33 12.88
C GLU A 108 -2.06 -1.05 12.09
N ALA A 109 -1.08 -0.49 11.40
CA ALA A 109 -1.28 0.67 10.53
C ALA A 109 -2.23 0.34 9.35
N ILE A 110 -1.99 -0.76 8.67
CA ILE A 110 -2.85 -1.26 7.57
C ILE A 110 -4.28 -1.55 8.05
N LEU A 111 -4.43 -2.15 9.24
CA LEU A 111 -5.75 -2.37 9.84
C LEU A 111 -6.48 -1.04 10.08
N HIS A 112 -5.78 -0.02 10.56
CA HIS A 112 -6.34 1.32 10.77
C HIS A 112 -6.76 1.95 9.43
N ALA A 113 -5.86 2.01 8.45
CA ALA A 113 -6.09 2.57 7.13
C ALA A 113 -7.30 1.92 6.44
N SER A 114 -7.36 0.59 6.43
CA SER A 114 -8.43 -0.17 5.77
C SER A 114 -9.81 -0.03 6.43
N LYS A 115 -9.90 0.45 7.66
CA LYS A 115 -11.17 0.83 8.30
C LYS A 115 -11.68 2.16 7.78
N GLN A 116 -10.79 3.11 7.50
CA GLN A 116 -11.11 4.49 7.14
C GLN A 116 -11.32 4.70 5.64
N ASP A 117 -10.72 3.83 4.82
CA ASP A 117 -10.77 3.93 3.36
C ASP A 117 -11.09 2.58 2.73
N LYS A 118 -12.08 2.54 1.84
CA LYS A 118 -12.55 1.35 1.13
C LYS A 118 -12.24 1.39 -0.36
N HIS A 119 -11.75 2.50 -0.87
CA HIS A 119 -11.33 2.64 -2.26
C HIS A 119 -9.97 1.97 -2.49
N THR A 120 -9.04 2.16 -1.57
CA THR A 120 -7.68 1.63 -1.65
C THR A 120 -7.61 0.15 -1.25
N GLN A 121 -6.90 -0.65 -2.04
CA GLN A 121 -6.51 -2.00 -1.63
C GLN A 121 -5.26 -1.93 -0.77
N TYR A 122 -5.42 -2.08 0.54
CA TYR A 122 -4.33 -2.10 1.50
C TYR A 122 -3.66 -3.47 1.59
N ILE A 123 -2.32 -3.48 1.75
CA ILE A 123 -1.48 -4.67 1.70
C ILE A 123 -0.48 -4.64 2.86
N VAL A 124 -0.42 -5.70 3.65
CA VAL A 124 0.72 -5.94 4.55
C VAL A 124 1.84 -6.58 3.74
N GLY A 125 2.96 -5.87 3.58
CA GLY A 125 4.06 -6.32 2.74
C GLY A 125 5.33 -5.48 2.89
N SER A 126 6.43 -5.97 2.30
CA SER A 126 7.73 -5.31 2.33
C SER A 126 7.90 -4.35 1.16
N LEU A 127 8.53 -3.19 1.40
CA LEU A 127 8.94 -2.24 0.35
C LEU A 127 10.15 -2.77 -0.48
N PHE A 128 10.82 -3.80 0.03
CA PHE A 128 12.00 -4.41 -0.62
C PHE A 128 11.67 -5.73 -1.33
N ASP A 129 10.40 -6.11 -1.43
CA ASP A 129 9.87 -7.25 -2.19
C ASP A 129 8.38 -6.99 -2.43
N MET A 130 8.06 -5.97 -3.24
CA MET A 130 6.70 -5.51 -3.46
C MET A 130 5.92 -6.50 -4.34
N PRO A 131 4.70 -6.87 -3.96
CA PRO A 131 3.91 -7.85 -4.69
C PRO A 131 3.18 -7.23 -5.89
N PHE A 132 3.89 -6.50 -6.73
CA PHE A 132 3.36 -5.88 -7.95
C PHE A 132 4.10 -6.38 -9.20
N LEU A 133 3.39 -6.46 -10.32
CA LEU A 133 3.97 -6.71 -11.63
C LEU A 133 4.95 -5.57 -11.99
N ASP A 134 5.95 -5.91 -12.79
CA ASP A 134 6.85 -4.94 -13.40
C ASP A 134 6.03 -3.97 -14.26
N GLU A 135 6.47 -2.72 -14.35
CA GLU A 135 5.90 -1.68 -15.22
C GLU A 135 4.36 -1.56 -15.12
N SER A 136 3.81 -1.63 -13.91
CA SER A 136 2.36 -1.68 -13.70
C SER A 136 1.75 -0.48 -12.98
N ILE A 137 2.57 0.41 -12.40
CA ILE A 137 2.14 1.54 -11.58
C ILE A 137 2.44 2.86 -12.30
N ASP A 138 1.49 3.79 -12.32
CA ASP A 138 1.67 5.11 -12.92
C ASP A 138 2.33 6.11 -11.97
N CYS A 139 1.92 6.08 -10.69
CA CYS A 139 2.38 7.02 -9.69
C CYS A 139 2.69 6.31 -8.37
N VAL A 140 3.89 6.52 -7.83
CA VAL A 140 4.31 6.02 -6.52
C VAL A 140 4.62 7.19 -5.60
N THR A 141 4.09 7.18 -4.40
CA THR A 141 4.57 8.02 -3.30
C THR A 141 5.30 7.19 -2.26
N SER A 142 6.33 7.78 -1.64
CA SER A 142 7.07 7.19 -0.53
C SER A 142 7.45 8.30 0.43
N ILE A 143 6.73 8.43 1.56
CA ILE A 143 6.79 9.58 2.44
C ILE A 143 7.25 9.14 3.83
N PHE A 144 8.40 9.65 4.30
CA PHE A 144 8.99 9.38 5.62
C PHE A 144 9.29 7.90 5.91
N VAL A 145 9.62 7.13 4.88
CA VAL A 145 9.96 5.69 5.00
C VAL A 145 11.26 5.38 4.26
N PRO A 146 11.95 4.28 4.58
CA PRO A 146 13.09 3.80 3.81
C PRO A 146 12.69 3.53 2.36
N LEU A 147 13.48 4.02 1.41
CA LEU A 147 13.18 3.89 -0.02
C LEU A 147 13.62 2.52 -0.56
N GLY A 148 12.68 1.71 -1.01
CA GLY A 148 12.93 0.49 -1.77
C GLY A 148 13.17 0.81 -3.26
N GLN A 149 14.26 1.50 -3.57
CA GLN A 149 14.51 2.11 -4.89
C GLN A 149 14.42 1.12 -6.04
N ASP A 150 15.07 -0.03 -5.94
CA ASP A 150 15.06 -1.06 -7.00
C ASP A 150 13.64 -1.58 -7.29
N GLU A 151 12.86 -1.78 -6.24
CA GLU A 151 11.47 -2.22 -6.36
C GLU A 151 10.57 -1.12 -6.96
N ILE A 152 10.77 0.14 -6.59
CA ILE A 152 10.04 1.26 -7.19
C ILE A 152 10.35 1.35 -8.69
N TYR A 153 11.62 1.27 -9.08
CA TYR A 153 12.00 1.28 -10.50
C TYR A 153 11.38 0.10 -11.26
N ARG A 154 11.37 -1.09 -10.66
CA ARG A 154 10.80 -2.29 -11.30
C ARG A 154 9.30 -2.15 -11.58
N ILE A 155 8.54 -1.59 -10.64
CA ILE A 155 7.08 -1.54 -10.75
C ILE A 155 6.54 -0.32 -11.50
N LEU A 156 7.32 0.77 -11.60
CA LEU A 156 6.92 1.97 -12.35
C LEU A 156 6.88 1.67 -13.85
N LYS A 157 5.84 2.16 -14.51
CA LYS A 157 5.79 2.22 -15.98
C LYS A 157 6.86 3.16 -16.53
N GLU A 158 7.19 3.04 -17.82
CA GLU A 158 8.21 3.87 -18.50
C GLU A 158 8.02 5.38 -18.27
N ASN A 159 6.78 5.85 -18.23
CA ASN A 159 6.45 7.25 -17.95
C ASN A 159 5.87 7.46 -16.54
N GLY A 160 6.06 6.50 -15.66
CA GLY A 160 5.65 6.57 -14.25
C GLY A 160 6.60 7.44 -13.41
N TYR A 161 6.14 7.91 -12.26
CA TYR A 161 6.90 8.81 -11.38
C TYR A 161 6.55 8.59 -9.90
#